data_1d4ca4a6711a2009675e750c67c61e57
#
_entry.id   1d4ca4a6711a2009675e750c67c61e57
#
_cell.length_a   1.000
_cell.length_b   1.000
_cell.length_c   1.000
_cell.angle_alpha   90.00
_cell.angle_beta   90.00
_cell.angle_gamma   90.00
#
_symmetry.space_group_name_H-M   'P 1'
#
loop_
_entity.id
_entity.type
_entity.pdbx_description
1 polymer ?
#
loop_
_entity_poly.entity_id
_entity_poly.type
_entity_poly.pdbx_seq_one_letter_code
_entity_poly.pdbx_strand_id
1 'polypeptide(L)'
;MLLNAANGAGQAPSSLSVRKSTLIAGIAISLILVETFSGALRFFFDLAGISAVLYLPKVACVALFLLELSALRANRILWLCLPLLLLSASLAMLHGASLNNLGFSLFIVGPLLFGLVCGQYLLLHQRLLGWVIGLCLLASWIGIGLDKFTVVPWKGYAYSLGEVELSANTAWSADSQDRIAGFARVSGSLSLLIAIYTLYLALIIRSRLLWLLLCGASFYGILLTTSKAPAVAFIATLALLPVLHFYWTRRVLLTLAVLMGIALPLIGLMNDFDSNLIYSDGPLSSLYDRMINTWPNVVRAMESQGWVISGAGFGLVGSSLAPFPVPDAQDLQVSDNAAIYLWCTFGTAGLLLYLAQIQLMFALSDDQTGTGRALLSIIFCVCLISWTTDVFESSIASLFIGVGISLAIASRDVASPSAQRPQDLPELTALPGLQGA
;
A
#
# COMPACT_ATOMS: atom_id res chain seq x y z
N MET A 1 70.07 1.58 -24.75
CA MET A 1 69.98 1.89 -23.34
C MET A 1 69.05 3.09 -23.19
N LEU A 2 67.77 2.83 -23.08
CA LEU A 2 66.73 3.89 -22.90
C LEU A 2 65.80 3.41 -21.79
N LEU A 3 65.78 4.21 -20.71
CA LEU A 3 64.93 4.04 -19.52
C LEU A 3 63.47 4.30 -19.88
N ASN A 4 62.62 3.29 -19.71
CA ASN A 4 61.17 3.47 -19.63
C ASN A 4 60.79 3.80 -18.16
N ALA A 5 60.46 5.04 -17.91
CA ALA A 5 59.86 5.45 -16.69
C ALA A 5 58.41 4.95 -16.65
N ALA A 6 58.14 4.04 -15.72
CA ALA A 6 56.77 3.57 -15.44
C ALA A 6 55.94 4.68 -14.79
N ASN A 7 54.97 5.23 -15.52
CA ASN A 7 53.93 6.06 -14.98
C ASN A 7 53.02 5.17 -14.10
N GLY A 8 53.19 5.27 -12.80
CA GLY A 8 52.24 4.81 -11.81
C GLY A 8 51.00 5.72 -11.85
N ALA A 9 50.06 5.38 -12.70
CA ALA A 9 48.71 5.97 -12.62
C ALA A 9 48.05 5.50 -11.33
N GLY A 10 47.93 6.41 -10.35
CA GLY A 10 47.18 6.20 -9.15
C GLY A 10 45.74 5.83 -9.51
N GLN A 11 45.36 4.59 -9.19
CA GLN A 11 43.96 4.19 -9.25
C GLN A 11 43.21 5.10 -8.30
N ALA A 12 42.38 5.97 -8.87
CA ALA A 12 41.37 6.71 -8.11
C ALA A 12 40.50 5.69 -7.35
N PRO A 13 40.15 5.96 -6.10
CA PRO A 13 39.29 5.05 -5.32
C PRO A 13 38.04 4.76 -6.14
N SER A 14 37.77 3.47 -6.35
CA SER A 14 36.57 2.99 -7.05
C SER A 14 35.33 3.59 -6.36
N SER A 15 34.75 4.57 -6.99
CA SER A 15 33.46 5.12 -6.52
C SER A 15 32.47 3.94 -6.46
N LEU A 16 31.95 3.67 -5.28
CA LEU A 16 30.89 2.68 -5.05
C LEU A 16 29.64 3.12 -5.86
N SER A 17 29.60 2.72 -7.13
CA SER A 17 28.41 2.95 -7.96
C SER A 17 27.36 1.90 -7.64
N VAL A 18 26.47 2.21 -6.70
CA VAL A 18 25.30 1.37 -6.42
C VAL A 18 24.33 1.50 -7.59
N ARG A 19 23.94 0.37 -8.19
CA ARG A 19 22.92 0.38 -9.24
C ARG A 19 21.60 0.91 -8.66
N LYS A 20 20.97 1.88 -9.34
CA LYS A 20 19.69 2.49 -8.95
C LYS A 20 18.63 1.45 -8.56
N SER A 21 18.47 0.38 -9.34
CA SER A 21 17.51 -0.69 -9.06
C SER A 21 17.79 -1.42 -7.75
N THR A 22 19.07 -1.58 -7.37
CA THR A 22 19.46 -2.19 -6.09
C THR A 22 19.14 -1.30 -4.92
N LEU A 23 19.35 0.02 -5.06
CA LEU A 23 18.96 1.00 -4.04
C LEU A 23 17.44 0.99 -3.82
N ILE A 24 16.66 1.02 -4.90
CA ILE A 24 15.19 0.95 -4.85
C ILE A 24 14.72 -0.33 -4.16
N ALA A 25 15.30 -1.48 -4.53
CA ALA A 25 15.00 -2.76 -3.89
C ALA A 25 15.36 -2.74 -2.39
N GLY A 26 16.50 -2.16 -2.03
CA GLY A 26 16.93 -2.00 -0.63
C GLY A 26 15.95 -1.18 0.21
N ILE A 27 15.42 -0.08 -0.33
CA ILE A 27 14.41 0.74 0.35
C ILE A 27 13.09 -0.02 0.52
N ALA A 28 12.62 -0.72 -0.51
CA ALA A 28 11.43 -1.56 -0.39
C ALA A 28 11.60 -2.67 0.65
N ILE A 29 12.76 -3.33 0.68
CA ILE A 29 13.09 -4.35 1.68
C ILE A 29 13.09 -3.76 3.08
N SER A 30 13.73 -2.61 3.29
CA SER A 30 13.75 -1.94 4.60
C SER A 30 12.35 -1.55 5.07
N LEU A 31 11.48 -1.09 4.14
CA LEU A 31 10.08 -0.81 4.44
C LEU A 31 9.31 -2.06 4.87
N ILE A 32 9.47 -3.18 4.14
CA ILE A 32 8.84 -4.46 4.47
C ILE A 32 9.29 -4.95 5.86
N LEU A 33 10.59 -4.88 6.15
CA LEU A 33 11.14 -5.27 7.44
C LEU A 33 10.58 -4.39 8.58
N VAL A 34 10.64 -3.06 8.42
CA VAL A 34 10.14 -2.14 9.45
C VAL A 34 8.65 -2.34 9.71
N GLU A 35 7.82 -2.55 8.68
CA GLU A 35 6.39 -2.78 8.89
C GLU A 35 6.10 -4.13 9.53
N THR A 36 6.85 -5.19 9.15
CA THR A 36 6.70 -6.53 9.74
C THR A 36 7.00 -6.54 11.24
N PHE A 37 8.05 -5.84 11.64
CA PHE A 37 8.52 -5.78 13.02
C PHE A 37 8.14 -4.48 13.74
N SER A 38 7.17 -3.73 13.22
CA SER A 38 6.87 -2.36 13.64
C SER A 38 6.60 -2.19 15.13
N GLY A 39 5.97 -3.16 15.78
CA GLY A 39 5.72 -3.14 17.21
C GLY A 39 6.98 -3.38 18.04
N ALA A 40 7.69 -4.46 17.76
CA ALA A 40 8.92 -4.81 18.45
C ALA A 40 10.03 -3.77 18.24
N LEU A 41 10.24 -3.34 16.98
CA LEU A 41 11.27 -2.34 16.65
C LEU A 41 10.99 -1.01 17.34
N ARG A 42 9.73 -0.56 17.43
CA ARG A 42 9.42 0.66 18.18
C ARG A 42 9.88 0.58 19.63
N PHE A 43 9.55 -0.49 20.31
CA PHE A 43 9.94 -0.68 21.71
C PHE A 43 11.46 -0.68 21.88
N PHE A 44 12.18 -1.51 21.12
CA PHE A 44 13.63 -1.63 21.28
C PHE A 44 14.39 -0.39 20.81
N PHE A 45 13.94 0.28 19.74
CA PHE A 45 14.60 1.49 19.23
C PHE A 45 14.34 2.70 20.10
N ASP A 46 13.17 2.76 20.74
CA ASP A 46 12.88 3.79 21.74
C ASP A 46 13.73 3.60 22.98
N LEU A 47 13.83 2.37 23.47
CA LEU A 47 14.74 2.02 24.59
C LEU A 47 16.21 2.37 24.28
N ALA A 48 16.62 2.27 23.01
CA ALA A 48 17.95 2.64 22.55
C ALA A 48 18.09 4.14 22.20
N GLY A 49 17.03 4.94 22.27
CA GLY A 49 17.03 6.37 21.92
C GLY A 49 17.18 6.65 20.41
N ILE A 50 16.90 5.69 19.53
CA ILE A 50 17.06 5.80 18.07
C ILE A 50 15.75 5.60 17.30
N SER A 51 14.61 5.88 17.90
CA SER A 51 13.26 5.71 17.31
C SER A 51 13.10 6.37 15.93
N ALA A 52 13.81 7.48 15.69
CA ALA A 52 13.78 8.20 14.41
C ALA A 52 14.24 7.35 13.21
N VAL A 53 15.08 6.33 13.42
CA VAL A 53 15.57 5.43 12.36
C VAL A 53 14.43 4.65 11.69
N LEU A 54 13.34 4.37 12.42
CA LEU A 54 12.17 3.65 11.90
C LEU A 54 11.44 4.41 10.79
N TYR A 55 11.61 5.71 10.73
CA TYR A 55 10.97 6.57 9.71
C TYR A 55 11.79 6.66 8.42
N LEU A 56 13.09 6.29 8.44
CA LEU A 56 13.99 6.41 7.29
C LEU A 56 13.48 5.71 6.03
N PRO A 57 12.91 4.48 6.06
CA PRO A 57 12.42 3.83 4.85
C PRO A 57 11.29 4.62 4.18
N LYS A 58 10.34 5.17 4.94
CA LYS A 58 9.24 5.99 4.39
C LYS A 58 9.75 7.32 3.85
N VAL A 59 10.67 7.98 4.56
CA VAL A 59 11.33 9.21 4.07
C VAL A 59 12.08 8.93 2.78
N ALA A 60 12.79 7.81 2.69
CA ALA A 60 13.49 7.40 1.47
C ALA A 60 12.52 7.12 0.30
N CYS A 61 11.32 6.56 0.58
CA CYS A 61 10.28 6.40 -0.43
C CYS A 61 9.85 7.76 -1.00
N VAL A 62 9.58 8.75 -0.15
CA VAL A 62 9.21 10.10 -0.58
C VAL A 62 10.37 10.77 -1.35
N ALA A 63 11.59 10.68 -0.84
CA ALA A 63 12.77 11.24 -1.49
C ALA A 63 12.99 10.65 -2.89
N LEU A 64 12.90 9.33 -3.05
CA LEU A 64 12.99 8.68 -4.36
C LEU A 64 11.83 9.04 -5.28
N PHE A 65 10.61 9.16 -4.76
CA PHE A 65 9.49 9.66 -5.55
C PHE A 65 9.79 11.04 -6.14
N LEU A 66 10.27 11.98 -5.32
CA LEU A 66 10.60 13.35 -5.77
C LEU A 66 11.76 13.35 -6.78
N LEU A 67 12.79 12.53 -6.56
CA LEU A 67 13.91 12.39 -7.49
C LEU A 67 13.48 11.80 -8.83
N GLU A 68 12.66 10.75 -8.82
CA GLU A 68 12.14 10.12 -10.04
C GLU A 68 11.14 11.01 -10.76
N LEU A 69 10.37 11.79 -10.03
CA LEU A 69 9.44 12.77 -10.62
C LEU A 69 10.18 13.78 -11.51
N SER A 70 11.37 14.22 -11.10
CA SER A 70 12.20 15.12 -11.89
C SER A 70 12.82 14.45 -13.14
N ALA A 71 13.01 13.15 -13.11
CA ALA A 71 13.60 12.35 -14.19
C ALA A 71 12.56 11.71 -15.13
N LEU A 72 11.28 11.72 -14.74
CA LEU A 72 10.22 11.04 -15.48
C LEU A 72 9.90 11.75 -16.79
N ARG A 73 10.17 11.03 -17.87
CA ARG A 73 9.61 11.33 -19.19
C ARG A 73 8.09 11.13 -19.13
N ALA A 74 7.40 12.24 -18.84
CA ALA A 74 5.98 12.50 -19.08
C ALA A 74 5.02 11.29 -19.10
N ASN A 75 4.85 10.58 -17.97
CA ASN A 75 3.68 9.74 -17.83
C ASN A 75 2.46 10.65 -17.57
N ARG A 76 1.52 10.69 -18.53
CA ARG A 76 0.32 11.55 -18.48
C ARG A 76 -0.48 11.38 -17.18
N ILE A 77 -0.54 10.18 -16.63
CA ILE A 77 -1.28 9.88 -15.39
C ILE A 77 -0.63 10.57 -14.20
N LEU A 78 0.69 10.54 -14.11
CA LEU A 78 1.43 11.19 -13.03
C LEU A 78 1.26 12.72 -13.08
N TRP A 79 1.30 13.30 -14.29
CA TRP A 79 1.06 14.72 -14.51
C TRP A 79 -0.37 15.15 -14.18
N LEU A 80 -1.34 14.23 -14.19
CA LEU A 80 -2.70 14.51 -13.73
C LEU A 80 -2.82 14.40 -12.21
N CYS A 81 -2.18 13.39 -11.59
CA CYS A 81 -2.26 13.16 -10.15
C CYS A 81 -1.55 14.25 -9.35
N LEU A 82 -0.43 14.80 -9.85
CA LEU A 82 0.33 15.81 -9.13
C LEU A 82 -0.44 17.13 -8.94
N PRO A 83 -1.05 17.75 -9.97
CA PRO A 83 -1.91 18.92 -9.78
C PRO A 83 -3.08 18.67 -8.84
N LEU A 84 -3.72 17.49 -8.93
CA LEU A 84 -4.80 17.11 -8.02
C LEU A 84 -4.32 17.07 -6.57
N LEU A 85 -3.14 16.48 -6.31
CA LEU A 85 -2.55 16.43 -4.98
C LEU A 85 -2.22 17.84 -4.47
N LEU A 86 -1.59 18.69 -5.31
CA LEU A 86 -1.24 20.07 -4.96
C LEU A 86 -2.48 20.92 -4.70
N LEU A 87 -3.52 20.78 -5.54
CA LEU A 87 -4.79 21.49 -5.35
C LEU A 87 -5.46 21.05 -4.03
N SER A 88 -5.50 19.75 -3.76
CA SER A 88 -6.07 19.22 -2.53
C SER A 88 -5.26 19.63 -1.29
N ALA A 89 -3.94 19.70 -1.38
CA ALA A 89 -3.07 20.20 -0.30
C ALA A 89 -3.29 21.70 -0.05
N SER A 90 -3.43 22.50 -1.12
CA SER A 90 -3.75 23.92 -1.00
C SER A 90 -5.10 24.16 -0.35
N LEU A 91 -6.09 23.33 -0.72
CA LEU A 91 -7.42 23.37 -0.12
C LEU A 91 -7.38 23.03 1.37
N ALA A 92 -6.62 21.99 1.75
CA ALA A 92 -6.44 21.62 3.15
C ALA A 92 -5.85 22.78 3.98
N MET A 93 -4.87 23.51 3.43
CA MET A 93 -4.31 24.69 4.10
C MET A 93 -5.35 25.79 4.29
N LEU A 94 -6.26 26.00 3.33
CA LEU A 94 -7.37 26.94 3.47
C LEU A 94 -8.37 26.50 4.57
N HIS A 95 -8.50 25.20 4.79
CA HIS A 95 -9.33 24.62 5.84
C HIS A 95 -8.60 24.48 7.19
N GLY A 96 -7.42 25.06 7.36
CA GLY A 96 -6.69 25.12 8.63
C GLY A 96 -5.63 24.03 8.83
N ALA A 97 -5.32 23.21 7.83
CA ALA A 97 -4.18 22.29 7.91
C ALA A 97 -2.86 23.02 8.04
N SER A 98 -1.98 22.50 8.88
CA SER A 98 -0.60 22.96 8.98
C SER A 98 0.30 22.24 7.97
N LEU A 99 1.50 22.77 7.73
CA LEU A 99 2.52 22.08 6.94
C LEU A 99 2.90 20.71 7.54
N ASN A 100 2.78 20.56 8.86
CA ASN A 100 3.01 19.28 9.54
C ASN A 100 1.97 18.22 9.15
N ASN A 101 0.68 18.60 9.03
CA ASN A 101 -0.37 17.70 8.53
C ASN A 101 -0.06 17.23 7.10
N LEU A 102 0.32 18.17 6.21
CA LEU A 102 0.67 17.85 4.83
C LEU A 102 1.90 16.94 4.74
N GLY A 103 2.97 17.30 5.48
CA GLY A 103 4.20 16.51 5.53
C GLY A 103 3.97 15.11 6.07
N PHE A 104 3.17 14.96 7.12
CA PHE A 104 2.84 13.67 7.69
C PHE A 104 1.97 12.82 6.74
N SER A 105 0.98 13.42 6.07
CA SER A 105 0.18 12.71 5.08
C SER A 105 1.01 12.29 3.85
N LEU A 106 1.94 13.14 3.39
CA LEU A 106 2.89 12.76 2.34
C LEU A 106 3.78 11.59 2.77
N PHE A 107 4.22 11.59 4.02
CA PHE A 107 4.98 10.49 4.60
C PHE A 107 4.15 9.18 4.65
N ILE A 108 2.84 9.25 4.93
CA ILE A 108 1.94 8.09 4.96
C ILE A 108 1.73 7.52 3.55
N VAL A 109 1.43 8.37 2.55
CA VAL A 109 1.20 7.92 1.17
C VAL A 109 2.48 7.72 0.37
N GLY A 110 3.64 8.04 0.94
CA GLY A 110 4.96 7.87 0.32
C GLY A 110 5.20 6.49 -0.29
N PRO A 111 4.87 5.38 0.38
CA PRO A 111 4.98 4.03 -0.19
C PRO A 111 4.13 3.80 -1.45
N LEU A 112 2.92 4.40 -1.54
CA LEU A 112 2.09 4.36 -2.75
C LEU A 112 2.79 5.05 -3.92
N LEU A 113 3.25 6.28 -3.69
CA LEU A 113 3.93 7.10 -4.69
C LEU A 113 5.25 6.47 -5.14
N PHE A 114 6.01 5.91 -4.20
CA PHE A 114 7.22 5.14 -4.48
C PHE A 114 6.93 3.89 -5.31
N GLY A 115 5.91 3.11 -4.95
CA GLY A 115 5.47 1.94 -5.71
C GLY A 115 5.04 2.29 -7.13
N LEU A 116 4.33 3.41 -7.30
CA LEU A 116 3.88 3.91 -8.58
C LEU A 116 5.07 4.24 -9.52
N VAL A 117 6.07 4.93 -9.01
CA VAL A 117 7.19 5.44 -9.81
C VAL A 117 8.32 4.42 -9.97
N CYS A 118 8.60 3.68 -8.90
CA CYS A 118 9.70 2.72 -8.85
C CYS A 118 9.25 1.26 -9.12
N GLY A 119 7.97 1.00 -9.34
CA GLY A 119 7.40 -0.35 -9.45
C GLY A 119 8.11 -1.23 -10.47
N GLN A 120 8.46 -0.70 -11.65
CA GLN A 120 9.16 -1.45 -12.67
C GLN A 120 10.55 -1.95 -12.21
N TYR A 121 11.27 -1.15 -11.43
CA TYR A 121 12.55 -1.56 -10.84
C TYR A 121 12.37 -2.64 -9.77
N LEU A 122 11.29 -2.59 -9.00
CA LEU A 122 10.96 -3.61 -7.99
C LEU A 122 10.64 -4.95 -8.64
N LEU A 123 9.96 -4.93 -9.78
CA LEU A 123 9.63 -6.14 -10.55
C LEU A 123 10.87 -6.83 -11.12
N LEU A 124 11.98 -6.12 -11.36
CA LEU A 124 13.27 -6.74 -11.71
C LEU A 124 13.85 -7.57 -10.57
N HIS A 125 13.54 -7.24 -9.32
CA HIS A 125 14.04 -7.91 -8.12
C HIS A 125 12.99 -8.80 -7.43
N GLN A 126 11.95 -9.23 -8.14
CA GLN A 126 10.81 -9.99 -7.58
C GLN A 126 11.21 -11.24 -6.79
N ARG A 127 12.31 -11.94 -7.18
CA ARG A 127 12.79 -13.11 -6.45
C ARG A 127 13.40 -12.73 -5.09
N LEU A 128 14.21 -11.67 -5.06
CA LEU A 128 14.80 -11.16 -3.83
C LEU A 128 13.72 -10.68 -2.86
N LEU A 129 12.78 -9.88 -3.36
CA LEU A 129 11.62 -9.44 -2.58
C LEU A 129 10.82 -10.62 -2.04
N GLY A 130 10.64 -11.66 -2.85
CA GLY A 130 9.91 -12.84 -2.40
C GLY A 130 10.63 -13.64 -1.33
N TRP A 131 11.96 -13.76 -1.37
CA TRP A 131 12.70 -14.36 -0.26
C TRP A 131 12.55 -13.56 1.04
N VAL A 132 12.67 -12.23 0.96
CA VAL A 132 12.48 -11.35 2.12
C VAL A 132 11.04 -11.47 2.65
N ILE A 133 10.04 -11.42 1.78
CA ILE A 133 8.63 -11.60 2.15
C ILE A 133 8.39 -12.96 2.79
N GLY A 134 9.00 -14.03 2.28
CA GLY A 134 8.92 -15.36 2.89
C GLY A 134 9.50 -15.41 4.29
N LEU A 135 10.66 -14.77 4.51
CA LEU A 135 11.26 -14.66 5.85
C LEU A 135 10.39 -13.80 6.79
N CYS A 136 9.82 -12.71 6.28
CA CYS A 136 8.89 -11.86 7.04
C CYS A 136 7.59 -12.60 7.41
N LEU A 137 7.06 -13.43 6.52
CA LEU A 137 5.90 -14.27 6.82
C LEU A 137 6.22 -15.31 7.91
N LEU A 138 7.38 -15.95 7.81
CA LEU A 138 7.85 -16.89 8.85
C LEU A 138 8.02 -16.17 10.20
N ALA A 139 8.63 -14.98 10.19
CA ALA A 139 8.75 -14.15 11.39
C ALA A 139 7.39 -13.76 11.96
N SER A 140 6.41 -13.44 11.10
CA SER A 140 5.04 -13.13 11.54
C SER A 140 4.41 -14.32 12.28
N TRP A 141 4.61 -15.55 11.82
CA TRP A 141 4.13 -16.74 12.53
C TRP A 141 4.84 -16.97 13.87
N ILE A 142 6.17 -16.76 13.91
CA ILE A 142 6.93 -16.81 15.15
C ILE A 142 6.42 -15.74 16.14
N GLY A 143 6.16 -14.53 15.64
CA GLY A 143 5.57 -13.44 16.43
C GLY A 143 4.20 -13.79 17.00
N ILE A 144 3.32 -14.44 16.21
CA ILE A 144 2.03 -14.93 16.69
C ILE A 144 2.23 -15.94 17.82
N GLY A 145 3.15 -16.89 17.64
CA GLY A 145 3.46 -17.88 18.69
C GLY A 145 3.96 -17.24 19.97
N LEU A 146 4.89 -16.28 19.88
CA LEU A 146 5.40 -15.56 21.02
C LEU A 146 4.31 -14.76 21.74
N ASP A 147 3.53 -13.97 21.02
CA ASP A 147 2.46 -13.13 21.60
C ASP A 147 1.33 -13.98 22.22
N LYS A 148 1.08 -15.19 21.68
CA LYS A 148 0.05 -16.09 22.21
C LYS A 148 0.47 -16.83 23.47
N PHE A 149 1.73 -17.25 23.54
CA PHE A 149 2.22 -18.15 24.61
C PHE A 149 3.12 -17.44 25.63
N THR A 150 3.53 -16.20 25.39
CA THR A 150 4.39 -15.44 26.29
C THR A 150 3.89 -14.01 26.44
N VAL A 151 4.34 -13.33 27.50
CA VAL A 151 4.11 -11.89 27.65
C VAL A 151 5.21 -11.15 26.89
N VAL A 152 4.83 -10.52 25.77
CA VAL A 152 5.78 -9.74 24.97
C VAL A 152 5.88 -8.31 25.47
N PRO A 153 7.08 -7.74 25.66
CA PRO A 153 7.27 -6.44 26.32
C PRO A 153 6.78 -5.25 25.50
N TRP A 154 6.60 -5.41 24.21
CA TRP A 154 6.12 -4.33 23.33
C TRP A 154 4.58 -4.25 23.24
N LYS A 155 3.82 -5.19 23.82
CA LYS A 155 2.35 -5.15 23.83
C LYS A 155 1.86 -4.09 24.82
N GLY A 156 0.97 -3.20 24.38
CA GLY A 156 0.47 -2.10 25.21
C GLY A 156 1.49 -0.98 25.44
N TYR A 157 2.63 -1.00 24.74
CA TYR A 157 3.63 0.04 24.86
C TYR A 157 3.12 1.38 24.34
N ALA A 158 3.26 2.44 25.12
CA ALA A 158 2.97 3.82 24.76
C ALA A 158 4.27 4.65 24.75
N TYR A 159 4.34 5.67 23.91
CA TYR A 159 5.46 6.61 23.89
C TYR A 159 4.94 8.04 23.75
N SER A 160 5.70 9.00 24.24
CA SER A 160 5.37 10.41 24.11
C SER A 160 6.08 11.02 22.91
N LEU A 161 5.33 11.78 22.10
CA LEU A 161 5.90 12.63 21.08
C LEU A 161 5.62 14.10 21.48
N GLY A 162 6.58 14.74 22.11
CA GLY A 162 6.37 16.03 22.76
C GLY A 162 5.41 15.89 23.95
N GLU A 163 4.30 16.63 23.93
CA GLU A 163 3.26 16.58 24.96
C GLU A 163 2.15 15.55 24.69
N VAL A 164 2.17 14.90 23.52
CA VAL A 164 1.15 13.94 23.11
C VAL A 164 1.62 12.51 23.37
N GLU A 165 0.89 11.79 24.20
CA GLU A 165 1.09 10.36 24.38
C GLU A 165 0.44 9.58 23.22
N LEU A 166 1.25 8.86 22.48
CA LEU A 166 0.82 8.04 21.35
C LEU A 166 0.94 6.56 21.73
N SER A 167 -0.15 5.82 21.63
CA SER A 167 -0.10 4.37 21.74
C SER A 167 0.70 3.80 20.58
N ALA A 168 1.90 3.26 20.87
CA ALA A 168 2.73 2.62 19.86
C ALA A 168 2.16 1.27 19.46
N ASN A 169 1.76 0.48 20.45
CA ASN A 169 1.25 -0.87 20.27
C ASN A 169 -0.02 -1.03 21.11
N THR A 170 -1.10 -1.32 20.47
CA THR A 170 -2.38 -1.39 21.15
C THR A 170 -2.57 -2.77 21.76
N ALA A 171 -2.81 -2.82 23.07
CA ALA A 171 -3.37 -4.00 23.71
C ALA A 171 -4.90 -3.95 23.56
N TRP A 172 -5.43 -4.80 22.69
CA TRP A 172 -6.89 -4.89 22.49
C TRP A 172 -7.37 -6.26 22.92
N SER A 173 -8.47 -6.29 23.65
CA SER A 173 -9.29 -7.50 23.79
C SER A 173 -10.57 -7.31 22.96
N ALA A 174 -11.02 -8.36 22.30
CA ALA A 174 -12.31 -8.43 21.65
C ALA A 174 -12.93 -9.78 22.01
N ASP A 175 -14.19 -9.77 22.39
CA ASP A 175 -14.93 -10.98 22.80
C ASP A 175 -14.18 -11.77 23.91
N SER A 176 -13.63 -11.09 24.90
CA SER A 176 -12.80 -11.64 26.00
C SER A 176 -11.51 -12.35 25.52
N GLN A 177 -11.11 -12.19 24.26
CA GLN A 177 -9.88 -12.73 23.71
C GLN A 177 -8.88 -11.60 23.42
N ASP A 178 -7.63 -11.82 23.81
CA ASP A 178 -6.54 -10.92 23.44
C ASP A 178 -6.31 -10.95 21.93
N ARG A 179 -6.25 -9.77 21.32
CA ARG A 179 -5.87 -9.64 19.92
C ARG A 179 -4.37 -9.81 19.78
N ILE A 180 -3.98 -10.79 18.97
CA ILE A 180 -2.58 -11.11 18.70
C ILE A 180 -2.06 -10.19 17.60
N ALA A 181 -1.01 -9.42 17.90
CA ALA A 181 -0.32 -8.54 16.96
C ALA A 181 1.08 -9.06 16.58
N GLY A 182 1.62 -10.03 17.33
CA GLY A 182 2.94 -10.58 17.10
C GLY A 182 4.04 -9.53 17.19
N PHE A 183 4.85 -9.39 16.15
CA PHE A 183 5.85 -8.32 16.04
C PHE A 183 5.30 -7.02 15.46
N ALA A 184 4.09 -7.04 14.87
CA ALA A 184 3.47 -5.86 14.30
C ALA A 184 2.87 -4.95 15.40
N ARG A 185 2.54 -3.72 15.00
CA ARG A 185 1.98 -2.71 15.91
C ARG A 185 0.57 -3.06 16.40
N VAL A 186 -0.28 -3.55 15.47
CA VAL A 186 -1.68 -3.89 15.72
C VAL A 186 -2.06 -5.16 14.99
N SER A 187 -3.04 -5.88 15.51
CA SER A 187 -3.51 -7.15 14.94
C SER A 187 -4.04 -7.04 13.50
N GLY A 188 -4.72 -5.93 13.16
CA GLY A 188 -5.20 -5.66 11.81
C GLY A 188 -4.06 -5.51 10.79
N SER A 189 -2.96 -4.84 11.17
CA SER A 189 -1.77 -4.74 10.31
C SER A 189 -1.12 -6.10 10.11
N LEU A 190 -0.98 -6.91 11.17
CA LEU A 190 -0.41 -8.26 11.06
C LEU A 190 -1.21 -9.14 10.08
N SER A 191 -2.53 -9.15 10.20
CA SER A 191 -3.41 -9.94 9.33
C SER A 191 -3.32 -9.51 7.86
N LEU A 192 -3.26 -8.20 7.60
CA LEU A 192 -3.06 -7.64 6.27
C LEU A 192 -1.70 -8.05 5.69
N LEU A 193 -0.62 -7.96 6.48
CA LEU A 193 0.72 -8.39 6.07
C LEU A 193 0.75 -9.87 5.70
N ILE A 194 0.18 -10.75 6.56
CA ILE A 194 0.11 -12.20 6.28
C ILE A 194 -0.62 -12.46 4.98
N ALA A 195 -1.77 -11.81 4.74
CA ALA A 195 -2.54 -11.98 3.52
C ALA A 195 -1.73 -11.56 2.28
N ILE A 196 -1.14 -10.35 2.27
CA ILE A 196 -0.35 -9.83 1.15
C ILE A 196 0.88 -10.72 0.90
N TYR A 197 1.61 -11.09 1.94
CA TYR A 197 2.83 -11.91 1.82
C TYR A 197 2.53 -13.28 1.24
N THR A 198 1.46 -13.93 1.70
CA THR A 198 1.04 -15.23 1.19
C THR A 198 0.65 -15.17 -0.28
N LEU A 199 -0.12 -14.16 -0.68
CA LEU A 199 -0.53 -13.96 -2.08
C LEU A 199 0.67 -13.66 -2.98
N TYR A 200 1.65 -12.87 -2.49
CA TYR A 200 2.88 -12.60 -3.24
C TYR A 200 3.73 -13.84 -3.45
N LEU A 201 3.81 -14.73 -2.46
CA LEU A 201 4.61 -15.96 -2.54
C LEU A 201 4.12 -16.95 -3.60
N ALA A 202 2.89 -16.79 -4.12
CA ALA A 202 2.41 -17.53 -5.29
C ALA A 202 3.32 -17.36 -6.54
N LEU A 203 4.10 -16.27 -6.61
CA LEU A 203 5.09 -16.04 -7.68
C LEU A 203 6.29 -17.00 -7.61
N ILE A 204 6.64 -17.47 -6.42
CA ILE A 204 7.90 -18.18 -6.16
C ILE A 204 7.62 -19.67 -5.94
N ILE A 205 6.54 -19.99 -5.24
CA ILE A 205 6.19 -21.35 -4.89
C ILE A 205 5.57 -22.05 -6.10
N ARG A 206 6.32 -22.98 -6.69
CA ARG A 206 5.88 -23.74 -7.87
C ARG A 206 4.92 -24.89 -7.52
N SER A 207 5.07 -25.46 -6.33
CA SER A 207 4.24 -26.59 -5.88
C SER A 207 2.86 -26.06 -5.42
N ARG A 208 1.80 -26.49 -6.10
CA ARG A 208 0.41 -26.15 -5.74
C ARG A 208 0.05 -26.63 -4.33
N LEU A 209 0.50 -27.83 -3.95
CA LEU A 209 0.24 -28.38 -2.62
C LEU A 209 0.91 -27.53 -1.54
N LEU A 210 2.20 -27.18 -1.71
CA LEU A 210 2.93 -26.34 -0.76
C LEU A 210 2.25 -24.96 -0.63
N TRP A 211 1.82 -24.38 -1.75
CA TRP A 211 1.12 -23.08 -1.72
C TRP A 211 -0.23 -23.18 -1.01
N LEU A 212 -1.02 -24.24 -1.23
CA LEU A 212 -2.29 -24.47 -0.52
C LEU A 212 -2.07 -24.66 0.99
N LEU A 213 -1.05 -25.43 1.38
CA LEU A 213 -0.68 -25.57 2.79
C LEU A 213 -0.29 -24.23 3.42
N LEU A 214 0.48 -23.40 2.68
CA LEU A 214 0.83 -22.06 3.09
C LEU A 214 -0.42 -21.18 3.25
N CYS A 215 -1.36 -21.23 2.32
CA CYS A 215 -2.64 -20.51 2.42
C CYS A 215 -3.45 -20.95 3.64
N GLY A 216 -3.53 -22.24 3.92
CA GLY A 216 -4.20 -22.77 5.12
C GLY A 216 -3.56 -22.30 6.41
N ALA A 217 -2.22 -22.38 6.52
CA ALA A 217 -1.46 -21.87 7.66
C ALA A 217 -1.64 -20.37 7.84
N SER A 218 -1.59 -19.59 6.75
CA SER A 218 -1.79 -18.14 6.77
C SER A 218 -3.21 -17.77 7.18
N PHE A 219 -4.21 -18.46 6.67
CA PHE A 219 -5.59 -18.25 7.08
C PHE A 219 -5.78 -18.50 8.58
N TYR A 220 -5.21 -19.60 9.09
CA TYR A 220 -5.22 -19.87 10.54
C TYR A 220 -4.50 -18.77 11.33
N GLY A 221 -3.35 -18.29 10.84
CA GLY A 221 -2.66 -17.14 11.45
C GLY A 221 -3.52 -15.88 11.47
N ILE A 222 -4.22 -15.57 10.38
CA ILE A 222 -5.14 -14.41 10.32
C ILE A 222 -6.30 -14.59 11.32
N LEU A 223 -6.88 -15.79 11.46
CA LEU A 223 -7.94 -16.05 12.45
C LEU A 223 -7.45 -15.79 13.88
N LEU A 224 -6.21 -16.17 14.20
CA LEU A 224 -5.61 -15.92 15.53
C LEU A 224 -5.47 -14.43 15.86
N THR A 225 -5.37 -13.54 14.84
CA THR A 225 -5.36 -12.09 15.05
C THR A 225 -6.74 -11.52 15.42
N THR A 226 -7.80 -12.32 15.37
CA THR A 226 -9.21 -11.92 15.53
C THR A 226 -9.68 -10.85 14.53
N SER A 227 -8.95 -10.65 13.42
CA SER A 227 -9.26 -9.64 12.40
C SER A 227 -10.21 -10.24 11.35
N LYS A 228 -11.51 -9.96 11.48
CA LYS A 228 -12.58 -10.59 10.68
C LYS A 228 -12.51 -10.20 9.19
N ALA A 229 -12.33 -8.91 8.88
CA ALA A 229 -12.31 -8.42 7.50
C ALA A 229 -11.15 -8.99 6.66
N PRO A 230 -9.88 -9.00 7.12
CA PRO A 230 -8.79 -9.66 6.40
C PRO A 230 -9.01 -11.16 6.20
N ALA A 231 -9.64 -11.86 7.16
CA ALA A 231 -9.92 -13.29 7.04
C ALA A 231 -10.92 -13.58 5.90
N VAL A 232 -12.03 -12.82 5.87
CA VAL A 232 -13.04 -12.95 4.81
C VAL A 232 -12.46 -12.55 3.46
N ALA A 233 -11.72 -11.44 3.39
CA ALA A 233 -11.09 -10.96 2.17
C ALA A 233 -10.09 -11.98 1.60
N PHE A 234 -9.28 -12.59 2.46
CA PHE A 234 -8.30 -13.59 2.05
C PHE A 234 -8.97 -14.83 1.45
N ILE A 235 -10.00 -15.39 2.11
CA ILE A 235 -10.75 -16.53 1.60
C ILE A 235 -11.50 -16.20 0.31
N ALA A 236 -12.16 -15.03 0.24
CA ALA A 236 -12.83 -14.58 -0.98
C ALA A 236 -11.85 -14.44 -2.14
N THR A 237 -10.63 -13.95 -1.88
CA THR A 237 -9.57 -13.86 -2.88
C THR A 237 -9.16 -15.25 -3.38
N LEU A 238 -8.95 -16.22 -2.49
CA LEU A 238 -8.62 -17.59 -2.87
C LEU A 238 -9.75 -18.26 -3.68
N ALA A 239 -11.01 -17.97 -3.33
CA ALA A 239 -12.18 -18.47 -4.06
C ALA A 239 -12.32 -17.83 -5.45
N LEU A 240 -11.85 -16.59 -5.63
CA LEU A 240 -11.85 -15.91 -6.94
C LEU A 240 -10.87 -16.54 -7.93
N LEU A 241 -9.72 -17.06 -7.48
CA LEU A 241 -8.66 -17.57 -8.36
C LEU A 241 -9.16 -18.58 -9.42
N PRO A 242 -10.00 -19.60 -9.11
CA PRO A 242 -10.54 -20.48 -10.12
C PRO A 242 -11.54 -19.81 -11.06
N VAL A 243 -12.17 -18.73 -10.64
CA VAL A 243 -13.20 -18.00 -11.42
C VAL A 243 -12.58 -17.06 -12.43
N LEU A 244 -11.30 -16.69 -12.27
CA LEU A 244 -10.59 -15.78 -13.18
C LEU A 244 -10.50 -16.28 -14.63
N HIS A 245 -10.76 -17.56 -14.89
CA HIS A 245 -10.81 -18.11 -16.26
C HIS A 245 -12.03 -17.64 -17.05
N PHE A 246 -13.12 -17.26 -16.39
CA PHE A 246 -14.35 -16.82 -17.02
C PHE A 246 -14.36 -15.30 -17.18
N TYR A 247 -14.22 -14.81 -18.39
CA TYR A 247 -14.07 -13.38 -18.71
C TYR A 247 -15.18 -12.50 -18.08
N TRP A 248 -16.45 -12.82 -18.33
CA TRP A 248 -17.56 -12.02 -17.82
C TRP A 248 -17.72 -12.10 -16.31
N THR A 249 -17.64 -13.28 -15.74
CA THR A 249 -17.76 -13.48 -14.27
C THR A 249 -16.65 -12.77 -13.54
N ARG A 250 -15.41 -12.81 -14.06
CA ARG A 250 -14.27 -12.07 -13.54
C ARG A 250 -14.56 -10.57 -13.49
N ARG A 251 -14.98 -9.97 -14.61
CA ARG A 251 -15.26 -8.53 -14.68
C ARG A 251 -16.38 -8.12 -13.75
N VAL A 252 -17.47 -8.87 -13.71
CA VAL A 252 -18.60 -8.61 -12.80
C VAL A 252 -18.13 -8.65 -11.34
N LEU A 253 -17.40 -9.70 -10.92
CA LEU A 253 -16.93 -9.82 -9.55
C LEU A 253 -15.97 -8.69 -9.15
N LEU A 254 -15.02 -8.33 -10.01
CA LEU A 254 -14.08 -7.24 -9.74
C LEU A 254 -14.82 -5.88 -9.64
N THR A 255 -15.80 -5.65 -10.50
CA THR A 255 -16.64 -4.44 -10.43
C THR A 255 -17.48 -4.40 -9.16
N LEU A 256 -18.15 -5.50 -8.81
CA LEU A 256 -18.94 -5.59 -7.59
C LEU A 256 -18.09 -5.40 -6.34
N ALA A 257 -16.88 -5.93 -6.30
CA ALA A 257 -15.97 -5.74 -5.17
C ALA A 257 -15.65 -4.25 -4.93
N VAL A 258 -15.43 -3.46 -5.97
CA VAL A 258 -15.20 -2.02 -5.81
C VAL A 258 -16.50 -1.31 -5.45
N LEU A 259 -17.62 -1.61 -6.12
CA LEU A 259 -18.89 -0.94 -5.85
C LEU A 259 -19.41 -1.18 -4.42
N MET A 260 -19.16 -2.37 -3.86
CA MET A 260 -19.52 -2.68 -2.47
C MET A 260 -18.81 -1.78 -1.46
N GLY A 261 -17.60 -1.31 -1.74
CA GLY A 261 -16.90 -0.35 -0.87
C GLY A 261 -17.60 1.01 -0.78
N ILE A 262 -18.40 1.40 -1.79
CA ILE A 262 -19.27 2.58 -1.76
C ILE A 262 -20.65 2.21 -1.21
N ALA A 263 -21.17 1.06 -1.60
CA ALA A 263 -22.53 0.65 -1.21
C ALA A 263 -22.68 0.43 0.29
N LEU A 264 -21.67 -0.13 0.97
CA LEU A 264 -21.74 -0.38 2.42
C LEU A 264 -21.95 0.90 3.25
N PRO A 265 -21.16 1.98 3.07
CA PRO A 265 -21.42 3.24 3.74
C PRO A 265 -22.79 3.82 3.39
N LEU A 266 -23.22 3.75 2.12
CA LEU A 266 -24.55 4.24 1.72
C LEU A 266 -25.67 3.45 2.39
N ILE A 267 -25.55 2.15 2.54
CA ILE A 267 -26.50 1.30 3.27
C ILE A 267 -26.54 1.76 4.74
N GLY A 268 -25.39 2.04 5.35
CA GLY A 268 -25.31 2.56 6.72
C GLY A 268 -26.02 3.91 6.90
N LEU A 269 -25.91 4.80 5.90
CA LEU A 269 -26.55 6.12 5.94
C LEU A 269 -28.05 6.11 5.65
N MET A 270 -28.53 5.14 4.87
CA MET A 270 -29.92 5.06 4.43
C MET A 270 -30.83 4.23 5.36
N ASN A 271 -30.26 3.51 6.31
CA ASN A 271 -31.03 2.64 7.19
C ASN A 271 -30.77 2.97 8.65
N ASP A 272 -31.83 3.02 9.45
CA ASP A 272 -31.75 3.15 10.89
C ASP A 272 -31.51 1.77 11.50
N PHE A 273 -30.29 1.51 11.94
CA PHE A 273 -29.92 0.28 12.63
C PHE A 273 -30.10 0.43 14.14
N ASP A 274 -30.52 -0.64 14.81
CA ASP A 274 -30.61 -0.66 16.26
C ASP A 274 -29.19 -0.56 16.89
N SER A 275 -28.98 0.45 17.73
CA SER A 275 -27.70 0.65 18.43
C SER A 275 -27.30 -0.54 19.32
N ASN A 276 -28.23 -1.38 19.74
CA ASN A 276 -27.93 -2.60 20.48
C ASN A 276 -27.08 -3.60 19.69
N LEU A 277 -27.09 -3.53 18.35
CA LEU A 277 -26.27 -4.38 17.50
C LEU A 277 -24.76 -4.14 17.68
N ILE A 278 -24.35 -2.95 18.13
CA ILE A 278 -22.94 -2.62 18.42
C ILE A 278 -22.45 -3.41 19.63
N TYR A 279 -23.31 -3.56 20.64
CA TYR A 279 -22.98 -4.23 21.90
C TYR A 279 -23.29 -5.73 21.87
N SER A 280 -23.77 -6.23 20.75
CA SER A 280 -23.98 -7.67 20.58
C SER A 280 -22.62 -8.39 20.44
N ASP A 281 -22.44 -9.56 21.04
CA ASP A 281 -21.28 -10.43 20.87
C ASP A 281 -21.21 -11.05 19.45
N GLY A 282 -21.92 -10.46 18.50
CA GLY A 282 -22.03 -10.92 17.12
C GLY A 282 -20.79 -10.64 16.28
N PRO A 283 -20.56 -11.44 15.22
CA PRO A 283 -19.40 -11.28 14.35
C PRO A 283 -19.41 -9.97 13.56
N LEU A 284 -20.52 -9.26 13.47
CA LEU A 284 -20.70 -8.02 12.71
C LEU A 284 -20.78 -6.76 13.57
N SER A 285 -20.63 -6.84 14.91
CA SER A 285 -20.72 -5.69 15.83
C SER A 285 -19.87 -4.50 15.38
N SER A 286 -18.61 -4.75 15.02
CA SER A 286 -17.70 -3.73 14.50
C SER A 286 -18.12 -3.14 13.13
N LEU A 287 -18.84 -3.87 12.30
CA LEU A 287 -19.41 -3.33 11.06
C LEU A 287 -20.62 -2.44 11.37
N TYR A 288 -21.50 -2.85 12.31
CA TYR A 288 -22.61 -2.02 12.77
C TYR A 288 -22.15 -0.73 13.42
N ASP A 289 -21.06 -0.75 14.20
CA ASP A 289 -20.46 0.45 14.76
C ASP A 289 -20.02 1.44 13.67
N ARG A 290 -19.44 0.96 12.57
CA ARG A 290 -19.09 1.80 11.42
C ARG A 290 -20.33 2.37 10.73
N MET A 291 -21.36 1.55 10.54
CA MET A 291 -22.60 1.97 9.88
C MET A 291 -23.41 2.98 10.71
N ILE A 292 -23.39 2.86 12.03
CA ILE A 292 -24.19 3.68 12.94
C ILE A 292 -23.43 4.93 13.39
N ASN A 293 -22.13 4.80 13.66
CA ASN A 293 -21.32 5.87 14.26
C ASN A 293 -20.28 6.41 13.28
N THR A 294 -19.30 5.62 12.85
CA THR A 294 -18.11 6.12 12.15
C THR A 294 -18.48 6.82 10.84
N TRP A 295 -19.15 6.13 9.93
CA TRP A 295 -19.46 6.69 8.60
C TRP A 295 -20.46 7.87 8.64
N PRO A 296 -21.55 7.82 9.44
CA PRO A 296 -22.43 8.98 9.58
C PRO A 296 -21.76 10.20 10.22
N ASN A 297 -20.83 10.01 11.17
CA ASN A 297 -20.09 11.12 11.77
C ASN A 297 -19.19 11.81 10.73
N VAL A 298 -18.43 11.03 9.94
CA VAL A 298 -17.60 11.57 8.85
C VAL A 298 -18.45 12.34 7.84
N VAL A 299 -19.59 11.79 7.40
CA VAL A 299 -20.47 12.47 6.43
C VAL A 299 -21.02 13.76 7.01
N ARG A 300 -21.51 13.75 8.26
CA ARG A 300 -21.99 14.97 8.93
C ARG A 300 -20.90 16.03 9.09
N ALA A 301 -19.66 15.64 9.39
CA ALA A 301 -18.55 16.56 9.45
C ALA A 301 -18.29 17.21 8.08
N MET A 302 -18.29 16.42 6.99
CA MET A 302 -18.13 16.93 5.63
C MET A 302 -19.27 17.87 5.20
N GLU A 303 -20.50 17.57 5.58
CA GLU A 303 -21.69 18.38 5.28
C GLU A 303 -21.66 19.70 6.06
N SER A 304 -21.38 19.65 7.37
CA SER A 304 -21.38 20.83 8.25
C SER A 304 -20.32 21.87 7.81
N GLN A 305 -19.21 21.42 7.24
CA GLN A 305 -18.13 22.28 6.74
C GLN A 305 -18.29 22.64 5.24
N GLY A 306 -19.28 22.07 4.54
CA GLY A 306 -19.47 22.31 3.10
C GLY A 306 -18.44 21.64 2.21
N TRP A 307 -17.72 20.63 2.70
CA TRP A 307 -16.62 19.96 1.98
C TRP A 307 -17.03 18.79 1.10
N VAL A 308 -18.31 18.52 0.96
CA VAL A 308 -18.89 17.37 0.24
C VAL A 308 -18.36 17.22 -1.20
N ILE A 309 -18.22 18.33 -1.93
CA ILE A 309 -17.81 18.33 -3.34
C ILE A 309 -16.32 18.43 -3.48
N SER A 310 -15.69 19.33 -2.72
CA SER A 310 -14.25 19.66 -2.83
C SER A 310 -13.34 18.69 -2.07
N GLY A 311 -13.87 18.03 -1.04
CA GLY A 311 -13.08 17.35 -0.03
C GLY A 311 -12.60 18.29 1.07
N ALA A 312 -12.18 17.74 2.20
CA ALA A 312 -11.49 18.48 3.25
C ALA A 312 -10.07 18.87 2.82
N GLY A 313 -9.46 18.05 2.00
CA GLY A 313 -8.13 18.26 1.47
C GLY A 313 -7.08 17.31 2.03
N PHE A 314 -5.98 17.19 1.30
CA PHE A 314 -4.85 16.33 1.66
C PHE A 314 -4.15 16.84 2.92
N GLY A 315 -4.14 16.03 3.98
CA GLY A 315 -3.60 16.40 5.29
C GLY A 315 -4.66 16.54 6.39
N LEU A 316 -5.94 16.66 6.03
CA LEU A 316 -7.05 16.75 6.97
C LEU A 316 -7.88 15.46 7.12
N VAL A 317 -7.33 14.33 6.69
CA VAL A 317 -8.01 13.03 6.78
C VAL A 317 -7.02 11.99 7.29
N GLY A 318 -7.52 11.11 8.16
CA GLY A 318 -6.76 9.98 8.65
C GLY A 318 -5.80 10.28 9.80
N SER A 319 -4.77 9.47 9.94
CA SER A 319 -3.88 9.45 11.10
C SER A 319 -3.00 10.71 11.25
N SER A 320 -2.97 11.63 10.29
CA SER A 320 -2.29 12.93 10.42
C SER A 320 -2.92 13.83 11.49
N LEU A 321 -4.21 13.66 11.74
CA LEU A 321 -4.96 14.42 12.73
C LEU A 321 -4.65 14.01 14.19
N ALA A 322 -4.09 12.83 14.41
CA ALA A 322 -3.71 12.40 15.75
C ALA A 322 -2.56 13.24 16.34
N PRO A 323 -1.38 13.38 15.66
CA PRO A 323 -0.30 14.23 16.15
C PRO A 323 -0.52 15.73 15.87
N PHE A 324 -1.34 16.09 14.89
CA PHE A 324 -1.59 17.48 14.48
C PHE A 324 -3.10 17.73 14.35
N PRO A 325 -3.81 17.82 15.49
CA PRO A 325 -5.27 17.95 15.49
C PRO A 325 -5.72 19.29 14.90
N VAL A 326 -6.78 19.24 14.09
CA VAL A 326 -7.47 20.40 13.56
C VAL A 326 -8.92 20.35 14.09
N PRO A 327 -9.42 21.36 14.80
CA PRO A 327 -10.69 21.30 15.53
C PRO A 327 -11.87 20.86 14.67
N ASP A 328 -11.99 21.42 13.47
CA ASP A 328 -13.13 21.20 12.57
C ASP A 328 -13.04 19.88 11.78
N ALA A 329 -11.92 19.15 11.89
CA ALA A 329 -11.66 17.92 11.13
C ALA A 329 -11.47 16.68 12.02
N GLN A 330 -11.73 16.75 13.32
CA GLN A 330 -11.45 15.64 14.25
C GLN A 330 -12.19 14.35 13.87
N ASP A 331 -13.43 14.45 13.42
CA ASP A 331 -14.24 13.31 12.98
C ASP A 331 -13.70 12.64 11.70
N LEU A 332 -12.77 13.29 10.97
CA LEU A 332 -12.12 12.76 9.79
C LEU A 332 -10.84 11.94 10.10
N GLN A 333 -10.49 11.81 11.40
CA GLN A 333 -9.31 11.05 11.83
C GLN A 333 -9.42 9.56 11.49
N VAL A 334 -10.62 9.00 11.51
CA VAL A 334 -10.87 7.58 11.24
C VAL A 334 -12.04 7.48 10.26
N SER A 335 -11.78 7.09 9.02
CA SER A 335 -12.81 6.87 8.01
C SER A 335 -13.20 5.40 7.88
N ASP A 336 -12.31 4.49 8.24
CA ASP A 336 -12.50 3.03 8.21
C ASP A 336 -13.10 2.50 6.89
N ASN A 337 -12.87 3.23 5.78
CA ASN A 337 -13.30 2.86 4.43
C ASN A 337 -12.52 3.67 3.39
N ALA A 338 -11.91 3.00 2.42
CA ALA A 338 -11.07 3.67 1.43
C ALA A 338 -11.83 4.59 0.46
N ALA A 339 -13.11 4.32 0.17
CA ALA A 339 -13.91 5.22 -0.67
C ALA A 339 -14.22 6.52 0.07
N ILE A 340 -14.58 6.44 1.36
CA ILE A 340 -14.77 7.59 2.23
C ILE A 340 -13.45 8.35 2.41
N TYR A 341 -12.34 7.66 2.67
CA TYR A 341 -11.02 8.28 2.81
C TYR A 341 -10.65 9.14 1.59
N LEU A 342 -10.79 8.57 0.39
CA LEU A 342 -10.50 9.29 -0.85
C LEU A 342 -11.51 10.42 -1.11
N TRP A 343 -12.79 10.21 -0.81
CA TRP A 343 -13.82 11.24 -0.91
C TRP A 343 -13.54 12.40 0.07
N CYS A 344 -13.23 12.13 1.30
CA CYS A 344 -12.85 13.17 2.27
C CYS A 344 -11.60 13.93 1.83
N THR A 345 -10.62 13.25 1.22
CA THR A 345 -9.36 13.88 0.78
C THR A 345 -9.52 14.71 -0.49
N PHE A 346 -10.24 14.22 -1.51
CA PHE A 346 -10.28 14.80 -2.85
C PHE A 346 -11.70 15.14 -3.33
N GLY A 347 -12.71 15.04 -2.48
CA GLY A 347 -14.11 15.26 -2.86
C GLY A 347 -14.58 14.27 -3.93
N THR A 348 -15.36 14.78 -4.87
CA THR A 348 -15.88 13.97 -6.00
C THR A 348 -14.77 13.35 -6.85
N ALA A 349 -13.62 14.00 -7.00
CA ALA A 349 -12.46 13.44 -7.67
C ALA A 349 -11.91 12.20 -6.93
N GLY A 350 -12.01 12.16 -5.60
CA GLY A 350 -11.62 11.01 -4.79
C GLY A 350 -12.48 9.78 -5.08
N LEU A 351 -13.79 9.96 -5.27
CA LEU A 351 -14.68 8.85 -5.67
C LEU A 351 -14.33 8.33 -7.07
N LEU A 352 -13.97 9.21 -8.00
CA LEU A 352 -13.50 8.78 -9.33
C LEU A 352 -12.18 8.02 -9.24
N LEU A 353 -11.25 8.45 -8.38
CA LEU A 353 -10.01 7.71 -8.12
C LEU A 353 -10.29 6.34 -7.50
N TYR A 354 -11.25 6.25 -6.58
CA TYR A 354 -11.67 4.98 -6.02
C TYR A 354 -12.23 4.04 -7.09
N LEU A 355 -13.11 4.52 -7.96
CA LEU A 355 -13.69 3.75 -9.07
C LEU A 355 -12.64 3.36 -10.12
N ALA A 356 -11.54 4.11 -10.26
CA ALA A 356 -10.43 3.76 -11.16
C ALA A 356 -9.76 2.43 -10.78
N GLN A 357 -9.95 1.93 -9.56
CA GLN A 357 -9.51 0.58 -9.15
C GLN A 357 -10.14 -0.52 -10.03
N ILE A 358 -11.35 -0.32 -10.57
CA ILE A 358 -11.98 -1.26 -11.52
C ILE A 358 -11.09 -1.41 -12.75
N GLN A 359 -10.63 -0.29 -13.32
CA GLN A 359 -9.77 -0.31 -14.50
C GLN A 359 -8.40 -0.90 -14.21
N LEU A 360 -7.84 -0.63 -13.01
CA LEU A 360 -6.59 -1.22 -12.56
C LEU A 360 -6.71 -2.74 -12.48
N MET A 361 -7.74 -3.25 -11.82
CA MET A 361 -7.96 -4.70 -11.71
C MET A 361 -8.25 -5.35 -13.06
N PHE A 362 -8.94 -4.68 -13.98
CA PHE A 362 -9.12 -5.19 -15.34
C PHE A 362 -7.78 -5.28 -16.09
N ALA A 363 -6.95 -4.24 -16.04
CA ALA A 363 -5.64 -4.25 -16.68
C ALA A 363 -4.75 -5.38 -16.15
N LEU A 364 -4.70 -5.57 -14.83
CA LEU A 364 -3.95 -6.66 -14.21
C LEU A 364 -4.55 -8.04 -14.51
N SER A 365 -5.88 -8.13 -14.68
CA SER A 365 -6.55 -9.38 -15.01
C SER A 365 -6.33 -9.81 -16.46
N ASP A 366 -6.07 -8.86 -17.34
CA ASP A 366 -5.74 -9.12 -18.76
C ASP A 366 -4.24 -9.46 -18.92
N ASP A 367 -3.40 -9.12 -17.94
CA ASP A 367 -2.01 -9.57 -17.88
C ASP A 367 -1.92 -11.03 -17.45
N GLN A 368 -1.54 -11.91 -18.40
CA GLN A 368 -1.46 -13.35 -18.19
C GLN A 368 -0.16 -13.79 -17.49
N THR A 369 0.73 -12.85 -17.13
CA THR A 369 1.96 -13.17 -16.40
C THR A 369 1.67 -13.63 -14.98
N GLY A 370 2.58 -14.38 -14.38
CA GLY A 370 2.50 -14.73 -12.97
C GLY A 370 2.43 -13.50 -12.07
N THR A 371 3.20 -12.46 -12.43
CA THR A 371 3.27 -11.19 -11.70
C THR A 371 1.93 -10.44 -11.75
N GLY A 372 1.32 -10.33 -12.92
CA GLY A 372 0.00 -9.69 -13.05
C GLY A 372 -1.06 -10.39 -12.20
N ARG A 373 -1.08 -11.73 -12.21
CA ARG A 373 -2.01 -12.53 -11.40
C ARG A 373 -1.80 -12.38 -9.90
N ALA A 374 -0.55 -12.35 -9.44
CA ALA A 374 -0.26 -12.17 -8.02
C ALA A 374 -0.63 -10.75 -7.55
N LEU A 375 -0.28 -9.71 -8.33
CA LEU A 375 -0.66 -8.34 -8.01
C LEU A 375 -2.18 -8.14 -8.06
N LEU A 376 -2.89 -8.76 -9.03
CA LEU A 376 -4.35 -8.77 -9.04
C LEU A 376 -4.92 -9.38 -7.76
N SER A 377 -4.40 -10.54 -7.32
CA SER A 377 -4.85 -11.19 -6.09
C SER A 377 -4.62 -10.31 -4.87
N ILE A 378 -3.46 -9.66 -4.77
CA ILE A 378 -3.14 -8.73 -3.68
C ILE A 378 -4.09 -7.53 -3.70
N ILE A 379 -4.24 -6.87 -4.85
CA ILE A 379 -5.08 -5.66 -4.97
C ILE A 379 -6.54 -5.99 -4.74
N PHE A 380 -7.02 -7.15 -5.20
CA PHE A 380 -8.38 -7.60 -4.93
C PHE A 380 -8.59 -7.86 -3.43
N CYS A 381 -7.67 -8.55 -2.77
CA CYS A 381 -7.73 -8.78 -1.32
C CYS A 381 -7.71 -7.46 -0.54
N VAL A 382 -6.83 -6.53 -0.91
CA VAL A 382 -6.74 -5.19 -0.31
C VAL A 382 -8.02 -4.40 -0.57
N CYS A 383 -8.62 -4.50 -1.76
CA CYS A 383 -9.90 -3.86 -2.08
C CYS A 383 -11.04 -4.37 -1.16
N LEU A 384 -11.11 -5.68 -0.89
CA LEU A 384 -12.10 -6.22 0.04
C LEU A 384 -11.86 -5.76 1.49
N ILE A 385 -10.61 -5.70 1.94
CA ILE A 385 -10.25 -5.18 3.27
C ILE A 385 -10.59 -3.70 3.38
N SER A 386 -10.45 -2.96 2.29
CA SER A 386 -10.70 -1.52 2.21
C SER A 386 -12.16 -1.11 2.43
N TRP A 387 -13.09 -2.06 2.42
CA TRP A 387 -14.49 -1.78 2.78
C TRP A 387 -14.67 -1.33 4.23
N THR A 388 -13.75 -1.73 5.11
CA THR A 388 -13.83 -1.48 6.54
C THR A 388 -12.49 -1.02 7.16
N THR A 389 -11.56 -0.56 6.33
CA THR A 389 -10.22 -0.15 6.80
C THR A 389 -9.60 0.86 5.84
N ASP A 390 -8.86 1.83 6.37
CA ASP A 390 -8.10 2.83 5.61
C ASP A 390 -6.79 2.22 5.07
N VAL A 391 -6.89 1.43 4.01
CA VAL A 391 -5.75 0.69 3.43
C VAL A 391 -4.66 1.60 2.87
N PHE A 392 -4.98 2.86 2.51
CA PHE A 392 -3.99 3.82 2.04
C PHE A 392 -3.01 4.26 3.13
N GLU A 393 -3.36 4.10 4.39
CA GLU A 393 -2.47 4.32 5.52
C GLU A 393 -1.57 3.13 5.83
N SER A 394 -1.87 1.96 5.27
CA SER A 394 -1.01 0.79 5.35
C SER A 394 0.11 0.85 4.31
N SER A 395 1.35 1.01 4.75
CA SER A 395 2.51 1.18 3.88
C SER A 395 2.68 0.03 2.87
N ILE A 396 2.43 -1.21 3.29
CA ILE A 396 2.62 -2.38 2.44
C ILE A 396 1.48 -2.51 1.43
N ALA A 397 0.23 -2.29 1.84
CA ALA A 397 -0.90 -2.28 0.90
C ALA A 397 -0.72 -1.17 -0.14
N SER A 398 -0.38 0.04 0.30
CA SER A 398 -0.11 1.20 -0.55
C SER A 398 1.05 0.96 -1.51
N LEU A 399 2.16 0.35 -1.06
CA LEU A 399 3.28 -0.04 -1.92
C LEU A 399 2.81 -0.96 -3.06
N PHE A 400 2.06 -2.02 -2.75
CA PHE A 400 1.61 -2.98 -3.76
C PHE A 400 0.54 -2.42 -4.69
N ILE A 401 -0.33 -1.52 -4.22
CA ILE A 401 -1.23 -0.75 -5.09
C ILE A 401 -0.41 0.08 -6.09
N GLY A 402 0.60 0.81 -5.62
CA GLY A 402 1.50 1.60 -6.47
C GLY A 402 2.24 0.75 -7.51
N VAL A 403 2.79 -0.40 -7.11
CA VAL A 403 3.45 -1.36 -8.02
C VAL A 403 2.45 -1.91 -9.06
N GLY A 404 1.22 -2.22 -8.66
CA GLY A 404 0.17 -2.67 -9.57
C GLY A 404 -0.22 -1.62 -10.60
N ILE A 405 -0.34 -0.35 -10.19
CA ILE A 405 -0.59 0.77 -11.11
C ILE A 405 0.59 0.91 -12.09
N SER A 406 1.83 0.83 -11.60
CA SER A 406 3.04 0.89 -12.43
C SER A 406 3.06 -0.20 -13.51
N LEU A 407 2.70 -1.44 -13.16
CA LEU A 407 2.61 -2.55 -14.11
C LEU A 407 1.49 -2.32 -15.14
N ALA A 408 0.30 -1.91 -14.69
CA ALA A 408 -0.84 -1.68 -15.57
C ALA A 408 -0.59 -0.57 -16.60
N ILE A 409 0.18 0.47 -16.23
CA ILE A 409 0.57 1.54 -17.14
C ILE A 409 1.55 1.00 -18.19
N ALA A 410 2.61 0.28 -17.77
CA ALA A 410 3.61 -0.26 -18.67
C ALA A 410 3.01 -1.25 -19.69
N SER A 411 2.05 -2.06 -19.28
CA SER A 411 1.35 -3.01 -20.17
C SER A 411 0.55 -2.30 -21.28
N ARG A 412 -0.03 -1.13 -20.99
CA ARG A 412 -0.76 -0.32 -21.98
C ARG A 412 0.15 0.35 -23.00
N ASP A 413 1.32 0.84 -22.56
CA ASP A 413 2.29 1.49 -23.46
C ASP A 413 2.85 0.51 -24.50
N VAL A 414 3.04 -0.76 -24.12
CA VAL A 414 3.47 -1.83 -25.06
C VAL A 414 2.37 -2.21 -26.05
N ALA A 415 1.10 -2.15 -25.65
CA ALA A 415 -0.05 -2.50 -26.51
C ALA A 415 -0.44 -1.41 -27.51
N SER A 416 0.10 -0.17 -27.39
CA SER A 416 -0.17 0.93 -28.32
C SER A 416 0.73 0.82 -29.55
N PRO A 417 0.21 0.56 -30.79
CA PRO A 417 1.03 0.35 -31.99
C PRO A 417 1.74 1.61 -32.51
N SER A 418 1.61 2.75 -31.82
CA SER A 418 2.21 4.03 -32.21
C SER A 418 3.63 4.27 -31.65
N ALA A 419 4.27 3.30 -31.02
CA ALA A 419 5.71 3.34 -30.78
C ALA A 419 6.40 3.07 -32.13
N GLN A 420 6.58 4.15 -32.87
CA GLN A 420 7.32 4.31 -34.10
C GLN A 420 8.45 3.26 -34.26
N ARG A 421 8.28 2.40 -35.26
CA ARG A 421 9.47 1.92 -35.98
C ARG A 421 10.26 3.19 -36.38
N PRO A 422 11.54 3.25 -36.16
CA PRO A 422 12.37 4.23 -36.86
C PRO A 422 12.25 3.91 -38.35
N GLN A 423 11.35 4.61 -39.02
CA GLN A 423 11.49 4.82 -40.45
C GLN A 423 12.75 5.62 -40.61
N ASP A 424 13.53 5.22 -41.62
CA ASP A 424 14.73 5.88 -42.11
C ASP A 424 16.07 5.50 -41.45
N LEU A 425 16.43 4.21 -41.61
CA LEU A 425 17.77 3.94 -42.11
C LEU A 425 17.70 4.08 -43.62
N PRO A 426 18.37 5.08 -44.24
CA PRO A 426 18.47 5.13 -45.70
C PRO A 426 19.21 3.85 -46.12
N GLU A 427 18.55 3.08 -47.02
CA GLU A 427 19.24 2.04 -47.79
C GLU A 427 20.49 2.67 -48.36
N LEU A 428 21.65 2.21 -47.87
CA LEU A 428 22.93 2.42 -48.53
C LEU A 428 22.79 1.75 -49.89
N THR A 429 22.35 2.54 -50.85
CA THR A 429 22.41 2.24 -52.27
C THR A 429 23.83 1.73 -52.58
N ALA A 430 23.91 0.47 -52.95
CA ALA A 430 25.06 -0.16 -53.48
C ALA A 430 25.71 0.74 -54.56
N LEU A 431 26.95 1.18 -54.30
CA LEU A 431 27.80 1.78 -55.34
C LEU A 431 28.05 0.74 -56.43
N PRO A 432 27.65 1.02 -57.69
CA PRO A 432 28.06 0.16 -58.83
C PRO A 432 29.46 0.54 -59.24
N GLY A 433 30.31 -0.43 -59.36
CA GLY A 433 31.54 -0.29 -60.16
C GLY A 433 32.84 -0.46 -59.43
N LEU A 434 33.34 -1.68 -59.46
CA LEU A 434 34.77 -2.03 -59.70
C LEU A 434 34.85 -3.53 -60.00
N GLN A 435 34.36 -3.86 -61.24
CA GLN A 435 34.90 -5.00 -61.97
C GLN A 435 35.93 -4.45 -62.96
N GLY A 436 37.13 -4.96 -62.91
CA GLY A 436 38.13 -4.75 -63.96
C GLY A 436 39.49 -4.27 -63.43
N ALA A 437 40.37 -5.19 -63.07
CA ALA A 437 41.75 -5.37 -63.49
C ALA A 437 42.44 -6.44 -62.64
#